data_1f2f5f0c855ab1ccc07716f47024db5f
#
_entry.id   1f2f5f0c855ab1ccc07716f47024db5f
#
_cell.length_a   1.000
_cell.length_b   1.000
_cell.length_c   1.000
_cell.angle_alpha   90.00
_cell.angle_beta   90.00
_cell.angle_gamma   90.00
#
_symmetry.space_group_name_H-M   'P 1'
#
loop_
_entity.id
_entity.type
_entity.pdbx_description
1 polymer ?
#
loop_
_entity_poly.entity_id
_entity_poly.type
_entity_poly.pdbx_seq_one_letter_code
_entity_poly.pdbx_strand_id
1 'polypeptide(L)'
;MNPRSRMPDFGSRAGRIATVVAAFVTLTLAAVLWPDAPVSAQTAAASVDPASIEFYTSSVQPILKTNCYSCHGGINHRGGLKLDTKAGMLKGGKEGLVLTPGHPEDSLLIKLIRHEGPANDPMPMPLKGKLSDANIATITAWVKAGAIMPNDAP
;
A
#
# COMPACT_ATOMS: atom_id res chain seq x y z
N MET A 1 17.93 -15.52 -64.97
CA MET A 1 19.29 -15.62 -64.43
C MET A 1 19.22 -16.12 -63.00
N ASN A 2 19.65 -17.38 -62.81
CA ASN A 2 19.57 -18.12 -61.58
C ASN A 2 20.99 -18.35 -61.05
N PRO A 3 21.29 -18.09 -59.78
CA PRO A 3 22.39 -18.77 -59.11
C PRO A 3 21.90 -19.60 -57.90
N ARG A 4 21.82 -20.84 -58.13
CA ARG A 4 22.30 -22.01 -57.39
C ARG A 4 22.59 -21.83 -55.89
N SER A 5 21.66 -22.38 -55.11
CA SER A 5 21.82 -22.84 -53.74
C SER A 5 22.96 -23.88 -53.63
N ARG A 6 23.91 -23.60 -52.75
CA ARG A 6 24.98 -24.53 -52.37
C ARG A 6 24.66 -25.06 -50.99
N MET A 7 24.34 -26.38 -50.89
CA MET A 7 24.20 -27.11 -49.63
C MET A 7 25.59 -27.30 -49.01
N PRO A 8 25.71 -27.23 -47.68
CA PRO A 8 26.92 -27.70 -46.99
C PRO A 8 26.82 -29.21 -46.68
N ASP A 9 27.95 -29.83 -46.89
CA ASP A 9 28.27 -31.24 -46.73
C ASP A 9 28.07 -31.78 -45.30
N PHE A 10 27.41 -32.94 -45.20
CA PHE A 10 27.35 -33.76 -43.98
C PHE A 10 28.61 -34.62 -43.89
N GLY A 11 29.71 -34.04 -43.36
CA GLY A 11 30.90 -34.78 -43.00
C GLY A 11 30.73 -35.58 -41.71
N SER A 12 30.69 -36.88 -41.89
CA SER A 12 30.86 -37.93 -40.90
C SER A 12 31.97 -37.63 -39.88
N ARG A 13 31.64 -37.59 -38.60
CA ARG A 13 32.57 -37.84 -37.50
C ARG A 13 31.99 -38.88 -36.53
N ALA A 14 32.08 -40.12 -36.93
CA ALA A 14 32.10 -41.22 -35.99
C ALA A 14 33.42 -41.17 -35.18
N GLY A 15 33.35 -41.30 -33.88
CA GLY A 15 34.51 -41.53 -33.03
C GLY A 15 34.79 -40.46 -32.00
N ARG A 16 34.19 -40.61 -30.82
CA ARG A 16 34.67 -40.24 -29.46
C ARG A 16 33.50 -40.28 -28.46
N ILE A 17 32.89 -41.43 -28.33
CA ILE A 17 32.00 -41.73 -27.21
C ILE A 17 32.69 -42.78 -26.39
N ALA A 18 33.65 -42.42 -25.54
CA ALA A 18 34.25 -43.34 -24.58
C ALA A 18 34.94 -42.69 -23.37
N THR A 19 34.79 -41.40 -23.06
CA THR A 19 35.54 -40.84 -21.93
C THR A 19 34.76 -39.82 -21.06
N VAL A 20 33.43 -39.83 -21.04
CA VAL A 20 32.63 -38.88 -20.25
C VAL A 20 31.78 -39.56 -19.18
N VAL A 21 31.78 -40.89 -19.07
CA VAL A 21 30.91 -41.60 -18.09
C VAL A 21 31.56 -41.74 -16.70
N ALA A 22 32.88 -41.48 -16.54
CA ALA A 22 33.55 -41.63 -15.25
C ALA A 22 33.60 -40.38 -14.35
N ALA A 23 33.12 -39.19 -14.83
CA ALA A 23 33.20 -37.96 -14.06
C ALA A 23 31.90 -37.53 -13.39
N PHE A 24 30.79 -38.24 -13.61
CA PHE A 24 29.48 -37.86 -13.04
C PHE A 24 29.09 -38.62 -11.77
N VAL A 25 29.86 -39.58 -11.30
CA VAL A 25 29.49 -40.37 -10.09
C VAL A 25 30.09 -39.79 -8.80
N THR A 26 31.01 -38.85 -8.86
CA THR A 26 31.66 -38.30 -7.65
C THR A 26 31.08 -36.96 -7.19
N LEU A 27 30.09 -36.35 -7.89
CA LEU A 27 29.54 -35.05 -7.53
C LEU A 27 28.16 -35.10 -6.85
N THR A 28 27.61 -36.31 -6.61
CA THR A 28 26.25 -36.43 -6.04
C THR A 28 26.24 -36.75 -4.54
N LEU A 29 27.39 -36.83 -3.85
CA LEU A 29 27.42 -37.16 -2.43
C LEU A 29 27.76 -35.97 -1.51
N ALA A 30 27.95 -34.77 -2.03
CA ALA A 30 28.28 -33.58 -1.23
C ALA A 30 27.08 -32.66 -0.92
N ALA A 31 25.85 -33.04 -1.32
CA ALA A 31 24.66 -32.17 -1.18
C ALA A 31 23.80 -32.47 0.06
N VAL A 32 24.23 -33.38 0.95
CA VAL A 32 23.40 -33.87 2.08
C VAL A 32 23.82 -33.31 3.44
N LEU A 33 24.83 -32.46 3.51
CA LEU A 33 25.30 -31.89 4.78
C LEU A 33 25.30 -30.36 4.79
N TRP A 34 24.31 -29.74 4.16
CA TRP A 34 24.02 -28.34 4.47
C TRP A 34 23.10 -28.34 5.70
N PRO A 35 23.57 -27.86 6.86
CA PRO A 35 22.67 -27.69 7.99
C PRO A 35 21.60 -26.71 7.53
N ASP A 36 20.34 -27.08 7.76
CA ASP A 36 19.20 -26.20 7.56
C ASP A 36 19.53 -24.83 8.14
N ALA A 37 19.70 -23.85 7.28
CA ALA A 37 19.81 -22.46 7.71
C ALA A 37 18.56 -22.19 8.56
N PRO A 38 18.70 -21.64 9.79
CA PRO A 38 17.53 -21.32 10.57
C PRO A 38 16.67 -20.39 9.71
N VAL A 39 15.47 -20.85 9.36
CA VAL A 39 14.43 -19.97 8.82
C VAL A 39 14.26 -18.90 9.89
N SER A 40 14.89 -17.74 9.66
CA SER A 40 14.65 -16.57 10.49
C SER A 40 13.16 -16.33 10.42
N ALA A 41 12.46 -16.72 11.46
CA ALA A 41 11.09 -16.30 11.69
C ALA A 41 11.14 -14.78 11.69
N GLN A 42 10.88 -14.16 10.54
CA GLN A 42 10.55 -12.74 10.47
C GLN A 42 9.33 -12.59 11.36
N THR A 43 9.57 -12.09 12.56
CA THR A 43 8.51 -11.61 13.43
C THR A 43 7.82 -10.53 12.61
N ALA A 44 6.73 -10.87 11.96
CA ALA A 44 5.85 -9.89 11.34
C ALA A 44 5.51 -8.92 12.46
N ALA A 45 6.01 -7.70 12.35
CA ALA A 45 5.64 -6.64 13.27
C ALA A 45 4.11 -6.65 13.31
N ALA A 46 3.54 -6.92 14.46
CA ALA A 46 2.10 -7.02 14.62
C ALA A 46 1.50 -5.70 14.12
N SER A 47 0.85 -5.73 12.97
CA SER A 47 0.19 -4.55 12.42
C SER A 47 -0.96 -4.22 13.35
N VAL A 48 -0.99 -2.99 13.85
CA VAL A 48 -2.10 -2.52 14.70
C VAL A 48 -3.40 -2.64 13.90
N ASP A 49 -4.42 -3.24 14.54
CA ASP A 49 -5.73 -3.47 13.90
C ASP A 49 -6.38 -2.13 13.51
N PRO A 50 -6.70 -1.91 12.23
CA PRO A 50 -7.39 -0.70 11.78
C PRO A 50 -8.75 -0.45 12.44
N ALA A 51 -9.39 -1.48 13.01
CA ALA A 51 -10.63 -1.38 13.78
C ALA A 51 -10.40 -1.06 15.27
N SER A 52 -9.22 -0.55 15.64
CA SER A 52 -8.89 -0.22 17.03
C SER A 52 -8.75 1.29 17.26
N ILE A 53 -9.00 1.74 18.49
CA ILE A 53 -8.70 3.11 18.93
C ILE A 53 -7.20 3.39 18.86
N GLU A 54 -6.36 2.38 19.14
CA GLU A 54 -4.91 2.50 19.05
C GLU A 54 -4.46 2.84 17.63
N PHE A 55 -5.02 2.21 16.61
CA PHE A 55 -4.72 2.54 15.22
C PHE A 55 -5.07 3.99 14.89
N TYR A 56 -6.23 4.46 15.35
CA TYR A 56 -6.59 5.87 15.18
C TYR A 56 -5.57 6.79 15.83
N THR A 57 -5.26 6.58 17.11
CA THR A 57 -4.40 7.49 17.88
C THR A 57 -2.95 7.47 17.44
N SER A 58 -2.43 6.30 17.06
CA SER A 58 -1.03 6.14 16.64
C SER A 58 -0.78 6.43 15.17
N SER A 59 -1.74 6.19 14.30
CA SER A 59 -1.52 6.24 12.85
C SER A 59 -2.36 7.28 12.14
N VAL A 60 -3.66 7.38 12.43
CA VAL A 60 -4.57 8.29 11.71
C VAL A 60 -4.52 9.71 12.26
N GLN A 61 -4.67 9.87 13.57
CA GLN A 61 -4.72 11.19 14.22
C GLN A 61 -3.48 12.05 13.94
N PRO A 62 -2.24 11.54 13.97
CA PRO A 62 -1.07 12.33 13.60
C PRO A 62 -1.13 12.88 12.17
N ILE A 63 -1.65 12.11 11.21
CA ILE A 63 -1.83 12.55 9.82
C ILE A 63 -2.83 13.71 9.77
N LEU A 64 -3.98 13.56 10.45
CA LEU A 64 -5.01 14.61 10.52
C LEU A 64 -4.51 15.87 11.21
N LYS A 65 -3.79 15.73 12.33
CA LYS A 65 -3.18 16.86 13.06
C LYS A 65 -2.26 17.68 12.17
N THR A 66 -1.39 17.02 11.45
CA THR A 66 -0.35 17.68 10.63
C THR A 66 -0.96 18.35 9.40
N ASN A 67 -1.97 17.75 8.78
CA ASN A 67 -2.41 18.15 7.45
C ASN A 67 -3.77 18.86 7.43
N CYS A 68 -4.61 18.68 8.45
CA CYS A 68 -6.03 19.08 8.41
C CYS A 68 -6.45 20.01 9.53
N TYR A 69 -5.98 19.79 10.77
CA TYR A 69 -6.50 20.48 11.95
C TYR A 69 -6.24 21.99 11.96
N SER A 70 -5.21 22.48 11.27
CA SER A 70 -4.96 23.91 11.16
C SER A 70 -6.11 24.69 10.51
N CYS A 71 -6.91 24.01 9.69
CA CYS A 71 -8.08 24.59 9.00
C CYS A 71 -9.41 23.96 9.45
N HIS A 72 -9.39 22.72 9.91
CA HIS A 72 -10.58 21.94 10.25
C HIS A 72 -10.54 21.41 11.69
N GLY A 73 -9.99 22.18 12.63
CA GLY A 73 -9.90 21.82 14.03
C GLY A 73 -9.83 23.04 14.95
N GLY A 74 -10.00 22.82 16.25
CA GLY A 74 -10.00 23.87 17.27
C GLY A 74 -11.07 24.92 16.98
N ILE A 75 -10.63 26.17 16.85
CA ILE A 75 -11.51 27.33 16.53
C ILE A 75 -11.71 27.53 15.01
N ASN A 76 -10.90 26.87 14.17
CA ASN A 76 -10.99 27.00 12.72
C ASN A 76 -11.90 25.88 12.15
N HIS A 77 -13.04 26.28 11.63
CA HIS A 77 -14.01 25.35 11.05
C HIS A 77 -14.30 25.74 9.60
N ARG A 78 -13.26 25.78 8.76
CA ARG A 78 -13.44 26.11 7.35
C ARG A 78 -14.43 25.14 6.71
N GLY A 79 -15.42 25.69 6.00
CA GLY A 79 -16.54 24.91 5.45
C GLY A 79 -17.46 24.29 6.52
N GLY A 80 -17.42 24.76 7.77
CA GLY A 80 -18.20 24.17 8.87
C GLY A 80 -17.74 22.80 9.34
N LEU A 81 -16.60 22.31 8.82
CA LEU A 81 -16.07 20.96 9.09
C LEU A 81 -15.11 20.98 10.28
N LYS A 82 -15.29 20.03 11.21
CA LYS A 82 -14.38 19.72 12.31
C LYS A 82 -13.86 18.29 12.17
N LEU A 83 -12.54 18.14 12.08
CA LEU A 83 -11.88 16.83 11.99
C LEU A 83 -11.14 16.45 13.27
N ASP A 84 -11.19 17.29 14.29
CA ASP A 84 -10.56 17.09 15.59
C ASP A 84 -11.47 16.45 16.64
N THR A 85 -12.74 16.25 16.32
CA THR A 85 -13.73 15.58 17.19
C THR A 85 -14.53 14.55 16.43
N LYS A 86 -14.93 13.47 17.10
CA LYS A 86 -15.78 12.43 16.52
C LYS A 86 -17.12 12.99 16.04
N ALA A 87 -17.75 13.77 16.89
CA ALA A 87 -19.02 14.41 16.57
C ALA A 87 -18.91 15.31 15.33
N GLY A 88 -17.81 16.07 15.21
CA GLY A 88 -17.56 16.94 14.06
C GLY A 88 -17.33 16.17 12.76
N MET A 89 -16.55 15.09 12.82
CA MET A 89 -16.31 14.23 11.65
C MET A 89 -17.59 13.57 11.14
N LEU A 90 -18.42 13.07 12.05
CA LEU A 90 -19.69 12.41 11.70
C LEU A 90 -20.77 13.40 11.27
N LYS A 91 -20.76 14.64 11.79
CA LYS A 91 -21.66 15.71 11.35
C LYS A 91 -21.37 16.17 9.93
N GLY A 92 -20.08 16.17 9.54
CA GLY A 92 -19.66 16.74 8.25
C GLY A 92 -19.60 18.26 8.23
N GLY A 93 -19.57 18.84 7.03
CA GLY A 93 -19.48 20.29 6.78
C GLY A 93 -20.56 20.78 5.83
N LYS A 94 -20.32 21.94 5.21
CA LYS A 94 -21.25 22.56 4.25
C LYS A 94 -21.53 21.70 3.01
N GLU A 95 -20.57 20.84 2.62
CA GLU A 95 -20.70 19.88 1.52
C GLU A 95 -21.42 18.58 1.93
N GLY A 96 -21.93 18.50 3.16
CA GLY A 96 -22.57 17.31 3.71
C GLY A 96 -21.62 16.40 4.48
N LEU A 97 -21.93 15.09 4.50
CA LEU A 97 -21.14 14.09 5.20
C LEU A 97 -19.79 13.90 4.52
N VAL A 98 -18.71 13.99 5.30
CA VAL A 98 -17.34 13.77 4.79
C VAL A 98 -16.81 12.38 5.09
N LEU A 99 -17.45 11.67 6.03
CA LEU A 99 -17.04 10.37 6.52
C LEU A 99 -18.24 9.42 6.53
N THR A 100 -18.13 8.33 5.82
CA THR A 100 -19.08 7.21 5.84
C THR A 100 -18.37 5.98 6.39
N PRO A 101 -18.50 5.68 7.70
CA PRO A 101 -17.82 4.54 8.32
C PRO A 101 -18.11 3.23 7.60
N GLY A 102 -17.07 2.45 7.32
CA GLY A 102 -17.16 1.19 6.57
C GLY A 102 -17.11 1.36 5.04
N HIS A 103 -17.34 2.57 4.53
CA HIS A 103 -17.50 2.85 3.09
C HIS A 103 -16.53 3.94 2.61
N PRO A 104 -15.25 3.63 2.39
CA PRO A 104 -14.26 4.60 1.93
C PRO A 104 -14.60 5.19 0.56
N GLU A 105 -15.22 4.42 -0.33
CA GLU A 105 -15.66 4.84 -1.67
C GLU A 105 -16.76 5.92 -1.63
N ASP A 106 -17.57 5.91 -0.57
CA ASP A 106 -18.64 6.90 -0.35
C ASP A 106 -18.21 8.07 0.54
N SER A 107 -17.01 7.99 1.11
CA SER A 107 -16.48 9.03 2.00
C SER A 107 -15.85 10.15 1.19
N LEU A 108 -16.43 11.36 1.27
CA LEU A 108 -15.89 12.54 0.62
C LEU A 108 -14.45 12.83 1.07
N LEU A 109 -14.13 12.60 2.33
CA LEU A 109 -12.77 12.69 2.86
C LEU A 109 -11.76 11.94 1.98
N ILE A 110 -12.07 10.68 1.61
CA ILE A 110 -11.17 9.84 0.82
C ILE A 110 -11.00 10.40 -0.60
N LYS A 111 -12.08 10.83 -1.23
CA LYS A 111 -12.03 11.44 -2.57
C LYS A 111 -11.19 12.73 -2.57
N LEU A 112 -11.34 13.57 -1.56
CA LEU A 112 -10.60 14.83 -1.44
C LEU A 112 -9.10 14.61 -1.20
N ILE A 113 -8.70 13.68 -0.30
CA ILE A 113 -7.27 13.43 -0.03
C ILE A 113 -6.57 12.70 -1.17
N ARG A 114 -7.32 12.01 -2.04
CA ARG A 114 -6.80 11.41 -3.28
C ARG A 114 -6.69 12.42 -4.41
N HIS A 115 -7.25 13.61 -4.24
CA HIS A 115 -7.40 14.61 -5.27
C HIS A 115 -8.23 14.07 -6.47
N GLU A 116 -9.23 13.25 -6.18
CA GLU A 116 -10.20 12.75 -7.15
C GLU A 116 -11.40 13.69 -7.20
N GLY A 117 -11.79 14.09 -8.40
CA GLY A 117 -12.93 15.00 -8.61
C GLY A 117 -12.55 16.33 -9.25
N PRO A 118 -13.51 17.24 -9.41
CA PRO A 118 -13.26 18.55 -10.02
C PRO A 118 -12.28 19.36 -9.18
N ALA A 119 -11.41 20.11 -9.86
CA ALA A 119 -10.33 20.87 -9.22
C ALA A 119 -10.85 21.98 -8.25
N ASN A 120 -12.10 22.39 -8.38
CA ASN A 120 -12.60 23.60 -7.74
C ASN A 120 -13.81 23.38 -6.81
N ASP A 121 -14.58 22.29 -6.92
CA ASP A 121 -15.80 22.11 -6.12
C ASP A 121 -16.17 20.61 -5.96
N PRO A 122 -15.99 20.02 -4.79
CA PRO A 122 -15.18 20.52 -3.69
C PRO A 122 -13.69 20.50 -4.02
N MET A 123 -12.94 21.48 -3.51
CA MET A 123 -11.50 21.57 -3.74
C MET A 123 -10.75 20.37 -3.14
N PRO A 124 -9.73 19.85 -3.86
CA PRO A 124 -8.87 18.80 -3.31
C PRO A 124 -8.23 19.22 -1.98
N MET A 125 -8.06 18.28 -1.06
CA MET A 125 -7.46 18.51 0.25
C MET A 125 -6.29 17.54 0.51
N PRO A 126 -5.23 17.96 1.22
CA PRO A 126 -4.95 19.35 1.65
C PRO A 126 -4.56 20.27 0.49
N LEU A 127 -4.84 21.58 0.61
CA LEU A 127 -4.49 22.57 -0.41
C LEU A 127 -2.99 22.69 -0.69
N LYS A 128 -2.15 22.29 0.27
CA LYS A 128 -0.68 22.33 0.15
C LYS A 128 -0.10 21.23 -0.74
N GLY A 129 -0.93 20.29 -1.18
CA GLY A 129 -0.55 19.14 -1.99
C GLY A 129 -1.15 17.83 -1.50
N LYS A 130 -1.17 16.85 -2.38
CA LYS A 130 -1.69 15.50 -2.09
C LYS A 130 -0.90 14.84 -0.96
N LEU A 131 -1.58 14.11 -0.09
CA LEU A 131 -0.93 13.24 0.89
C LEU A 131 -0.12 12.14 0.20
N SER A 132 0.88 11.58 0.91
CA SER A 132 1.56 10.38 0.44
C SER A 132 0.57 9.22 0.28
N ASP A 133 0.86 8.32 -0.65
CA ASP A 133 0.00 7.15 -0.88
C ASP A 133 -0.10 6.27 0.38
N ALA A 134 0.97 6.21 1.20
CA ALA A 134 0.96 5.52 2.49
C ALA A 134 -0.05 6.15 3.47
N ASN A 135 -0.08 7.49 3.59
CA ASN A 135 -1.03 8.18 4.45
C ASN A 135 -2.47 8.01 3.96
N ILE A 136 -2.69 8.07 2.65
CA ILE A 136 -4.00 7.80 2.04
C ILE A 136 -4.46 6.38 2.33
N ALA A 137 -3.56 5.38 2.18
CA ALA A 137 -3.85 3.99 2.50
C ALA A 137 -4.22 3.79 3.97
N THR A 138 -3.49 4.44 4.90
CA THR A 138 -3.76 4.41 6.33
C THR A 138 -5.16 4.94 6.67
N ILE A 139 -5.51 6.13 6.16
CA ILE A 139 -6.84 6.72 6.38
C ILE A 139 -7.93 5.86 5.73
N THR A 140 -7.68 5.33 4.52
CA THR A 140 -8.62 4.44 3.82
C THR A 140 -8.88 3.16 4.60
N ALA A 141 -7.84 2.52 5.15
CA ALA A 141 -7.97 1.33 5.98
C ALA A 141 -8.79 1.59 7.25
N TRP A 142 -8.54 2.72 7.92
CA TRP A 142 -9.31 3.15 9.08
C TRP A 142 -10.79 3.37 8.76
N VAL A 143 -11.11 4.09 7.68
CA VAL A 143 -12.51 4.30 7.26
C VAL A 143 -13.17 2.97 6.94
N LYS A 144 -12.49 2.08 6.20
CA LYS A 144 -12.99 0.73 5.86
C LYS A 144 -13.29 -0.12 7.10
N ALA A 145 -12.49 0.02 8.14
CA ALA A 145 -12.66 -0.69 9.41
C ALA A 145 -13.74 -0.06 10.32
N GLY A 146 -14.51 0.92 9.84
CA GLY A 146 -15.60 1.54 10.59
C GLY A 146 -15.27 2.88 11.23
N ALA A 147 -14.13 3.47 10.90
CA ALA A 147 -13.68 4.78 11.40
C ALA A 147 -13.70 4.85 12.95
N ILE A 148 -13.19 3.82 13.60
CA ILE A 148 -13.15 3.71 15.06
C ILE A 148 -12.23 4.77 15.64
N MET A 149 -12.74 5.56 16.60
CA MET A 149 -12.02 6.62 17.28
C MET A 149 -12.61 6.86 18.66
N PRO A 150 -11.90 7.50 19.61
CA PRO A 150 -12.43 7.90 20.90
C PRO A 150 -13.67 8.77 20.78
N ASN A 151 -14.58 8.70 21.76
CA ASN A 151 -15.81 9.51 21.75
C ASN A 151 -15.51 11.01 21.85
N ASP A 152 -14.51 11.38 22.60
CA ASP A 152 -14.08 12.76 22.84
C ASP A 152 -12.62 12.92 22.44
N ALA A 153 -12.33 12.74 21.15
CA ALA A 153 -11.00 13.08 20.64
C ALA A 153 -10.78 14.59 20.80
N PRO A 154 -9.75 15.01 21.52
CA PRO A 154 -9.46 16.43 21.76
C PRO A 154 -9.11 17.20 20.50
#